data_d96ecf9dcb23470bca88c711ce130996
#
_entry.id   d96ecf9dcb23470bca88c711ce130996
#
_cell.length_a   1.000
_cell.length_b   1.000
_cell.length_c   1.000
_cell.angle_alpha   90.00
_cell.angle_beta   90.00
_cell.angle_gamma   90.00
#
_symmetry.space_group_name_H-M   'P 1'
#
loop_
_entity.id
_entity.type
_entity.pdbx_description
1 polymer ?
#
loop_
_entity_poly.entity_id
_entity_poly.type
_entity_poly.pdbx_seq_one_letter_code
_entity_poly.pdbx_strand_id
1 'polypeptide(L)'
;MRSINMIVVHCSATRADCALTTEDLETIHRRRGFRGIGYHYYIRRDGTVVNTRALELVGAHAKGHNTHSIGICYEGGLDVQGCPADTRTPEQCSALRLLVHQLLKRFRNNVRICGHRDLSPDRNGDGVVEPEEWVKECPCFEVSKAL
;
A
#
# COMPACT_ATOMS: atom_id res chain seq x y z
N MET A 1 16.91 8.32 11.96
CA MET A 1 15.77 7.68 11.27
C MET A 1 14.47 8.20 11.84
N ARG A 2 13.48 8.47 11.02
CA ARG A 2 12.17 8.90 11.50
C ARG A 2 11.45 7.78 12.28
N SER A 3 10.53 8.15 13.15
CA SER A 3 9.79 7.18 13.96
C SER A 3 8.66 6.56 13.14
N ILE A 4 8.57 5.22 13.12
CA ILE A 4 7.57 4.48 12.36
C ILE A 4 6.63 3.77 13.32
N ASN A 5 5.33 4.02 13.16
CA ASN A 5 4.27 3.37 13.95
C ASN A 5 3.17 2.76 13.07
N MET A 6 3.32 2.80 11.75
CA MET A 6 2.28 2.34 10.83
C MET A 6 2.88 1.82 9.53
N ILE A 7 2.34 0.72 9.02
CA ILE A 7 2.58 0.22 7.67
C ILE A 7 1.25 0.26 6.94
N VAL A 8 1.21 0.95 5.79
CA VAL A 8 0.00 1.11 4.99
C VAL A 8 0.16 0.35 3.69
N VAL A 9 -0.75 -0.56 3.40
CA VAL A 9 -0.74 -1.36 2.18
C VAL A 9 -1.68 -0.73 1.15
N HIS A 10 -1.18 -0.62 -0.08
CA HIS A 10 -1.89 -0.04 -1.24
C HIS A 10 -1.88 -1.00 -2.41
N CYS A 11 -2.72 -0.73 -3.39
CA CYS A 11 -2.62 -1.31 -4.74
C CYS A 11 -2.35 -0.19 -5.75
N SER A 12 -1.78 -0.56 -6.89
CA SER A 12 -1.50 0.40 -7.96
C SER A 12 -2.73 0.77 -8.79
N ALA A 13 -3.87 0.13 -8.54
CA ALA A 13 -5.10 0.27 -9.33
C ALA A 13 -4.84 -0.05 -10.81
N THR A 14 -4.19 -1.18 -11.06
CA THR A 14 -3.85 -1.67 -12.40
C THR A 14 -4.69 -2.90 -12.71
N ARG A 15 -5.24 -2.96 -13.94
CA ARG A 15 -6.04 -4.12 -14.39
C ARG A 15 -5.21 -5.39 -14.39
N ALA A 16 -5.86 -6.51 -14.09
CA ALA A 16 -5.20 -7.82 -13.98
C ALA A 16 -4.53 -8.26 -15.29
N ASP A 17 -5.00 -7.76 -16.44
CA ASP A 17 -4.46 -8.06 -17.77
C ASP A 17 -3.40 -7.02 -18.24
N CYS A 18 -3.04 -6.07 -17.40
CA CYS A 18 -2.06 -5.03 -17.71
C CYS A 18 -0.90 -5.08 -16.74
N ALA A 19 0.30 -4.74 -17.23
CA ALA A 19 1.46 -4.56 -16.38
C ALA A 19 1.66 -3.08 -16.08
N LEU A 20 2.16 -2.77 -14.89
CA LEU A 20 2.63 -1.44 -14.55
C LEU A 20 4.05 -1.58 -14.02
N THR A 21 5.02 -1.19 -14.84
CA THR A 21 6.44 -1.29 -14.44
C THR A 21 6.76 -0.25 -13.35
N THR A 22 7.89 -0.45 -12.68
CA THR A 22 8.37 0.52 -11.69
C THR A 22 8.58 1.89 -12.34
N GLU A 23 9.07 1.93 -13.57
CA GLU A 23 9.27 3.15 -14.36
C GLU A 23 7.95 3.83 -14.70
N ASP A 24 6.92 3.05 -15.04
CA ASP A 24 5.57 3.57 -15.29
C ASP A 24 5.01 4.23 -14.03
N LEU A 25 5.16 3.58 -12.89
CA LEU A 25 4.69 4.10 -11.60
C LEU A 25 5.41 5.41 -11.26
N GLU A 26 6.72 5.46 -11.46
CA GLU A 26 7.49 6.70 -11.24
C GLU A 26 7.00 7.83 -12.13
N THR A 27 6.76 7.55 -13.42
CA THR A 27 6.24 8.55 -14.36
C THR A 27 4.90 9.11 -13.89
N ILE A 28 3.98 8.24 -13.45
CA ILE A 28 2.66 8.65 -12.95
C ILE A 28 2.82 9.58 -11.73
N HIS A 29 3.67 9.21 -10.77
CA HIS A 29 3.85 9.99 -9.56
C HIS A 29 4.55 11.32 -9.84
N ARG A 30 5.52 11.36 -10.75
CA ARG A 30 6.16 12.62 -11.15
C ARG A 30 5.18 13.57 -11.84
N ARG A 31 4.26 13.04 -12.64
CA ARG A 31 3.18 13.84 -13.27
C ARG A 31 2.22 14.44 -12.24
N ARG A 32 2.09 13.80 -11.07
CA ARG A 32 1.32 14.33 -9.94
C ARG A 32 2.09 15.39 -9.13
N GLY A 33 3.32 15.68 -9.49
CA GLY A 33 4.17 16.64 -8.78
C GLY A 33 5.05 16.04 -7.70
N PHE A 34 5.09 14.71 -7.58
CA PHE A 34 5.98 14.03 -6.62
C PHE A 34 7.41 14.00 -7.16
N ARG A 35 8.39 14.00 -6.24
CA ARG A 35 9.81 13.90 -6.59
C ARG A 35 10.24 12.51 -7.05
N GLY A 36 9.37 11.52 -6.90
CA GLY A 36 9.58 10.14 -7.25
C GLY A 36 8.39 9.33 -6.79
N ILE A 37 8.53 8.00 -6.73
CA ILE A 37 7.46 7.12 -6.28
C ILE A 37 7.17 7.41 -4.80
N GLY A 38 5.90 7.55 -4.44
CA GLY A 38 5.46 7.87 -3.08
C GLY A 38 5.47 6.70 -2.12
N TYR A 39 5.49 5.46 -2.63
CA TYR A 39 5.58 4.24 -1.81
C TYR A 39 7.04 3.93 -1.52
N HIS A 40 7.30 3.31 -0.37
CA HIS A 40 8.64 2.84 -0.03
C HIS A 40 8.98 1.51 -0.71
N TYR A 41 7.96 0.67 -0.95
CA TYR A 41 8.12 -0.63 -1.63
C TYR A 41 7.03 -0.82 -2.67
N TYR A 42 7.40 -1.47 -3.77
CA TYR A 42 6.48 -1.87 -4.83
C TYR A 42 6.67 -3.36 -5.11
N ILE A 43 5.59 -4.13 -5.05
CA ILE A 43 5.62 -5.59 -5.25
C ILE A 43 5.01 -5.91 -6.60
N ARG A 44 5.83 -6.39 -7.53
CA ARG A 44 5.41 -6.79 -8.86
C ARG A 44 4.60 -8.10 -8.82
N ARG A 45 3.88 -8.40 -9.88
CA ARG A 45 3.03 -9.59 -9.94
C ARG A 45 3.77 -10.90 -9.74
N ASP A 46 5.04 -10.98 -10.14
CA ASP A 46 5.88 -12.15 -9.92
C ASP A 46 6.44 -12.27 -8.49
N GLY A 47 6.08 -11.35 -7.63
CA GLY A 47 6.55 -11.29 -6.25
C GLY A 47 7.83 -10.50 -6.06
N THR A 48 8.40 -9.93 -7.11
CA THR A 48 9.61 -9.09 -6.99
C THR A 48 9.29 -7.86 -6.15
N VAL A 49 10.08 -7.65 -5.10
CA VAL A 49 9.97 -6.50 -4.20
C VAL A 49 11.02 -5.47 -4.60
N VAL A 50 10.58 -4.26 -4.92
CA VAL A 50 11.47 -3.15 -5.27
C VAL A 50 11.38 -2.09 -4.17
N ASN A 51 12.52 -1.68 -3.62
CA ASN A 51 12.57 -0.53 -2.71
C ASN A 51 12.56 0.75 -3.57
N THR A 52 11.45 1.46 -3.55
CA THR A 52 11.20 2.58 -4.46
C THR A 52 11.40 3.93 -3.80
N ARG A 53 11.53 3.97 -2.48
CA ARG A 53 11.80 5.19 -1.72
C ARG A 53 12.54 4.81 -0.45
N ALA A 54 13.57 5.57 -0.10
CA ALA A 54 14.34 5.31 1.12
C ALA A 54 13.43 5.40 2.36
N LEU A 55 13.62 4.49 3.31
CA LEU A 55 12.81 4.45 4.54
C LEU A 55 12.97 5.71 5.40
N GLU A 56 14.11 6.38 5.30
CA GLU A 56 14.38 7.63 6.01
C GLU A 56 13.52 8.79 5.50
N LEU A 57 13.01 8.68 4.27
CA LEU A 57 12.21 9.73 3.66
C LEU A 57 10.73 9.53 3.96
N VAL A 58 10.05 10.62 4.27
CA VAL A 58 8.59 10.62 4.39
C VAL A 58 7.99 10.29 3.03
N GLY A 59 7.04 9.37 3.00
CA GLY A 59 6.38 8.96 1.76
C GLY A 59 5.34 9.96 1.28
N ALA A 60 4.72 9.65 0.16
CA ALA A 60 3.60 10.40 -0.40
C ALA A 60 2.55 9.40 -0.86
N HIS A 61 1.92 8.70 0.09
CA HIS A 61 1.00 7.60 -0.22
C HIS A 61 -0.30 7.63 0.58
N ALA A 62 -0.35 8.30 1.73
CA ALA A 62 -1.54 8.38 2.57
C ALA A 62 -1.59 9.75 3.25
N LYS A 63 -2.28 10.69 2.64
CA LYS A 63 -2.38 12.08 3.13
C LYS A 63 -2.77 12.12 4.61
N GLY A 64 -2.00 12.84 5.41
CA GLY A 64 -2.21 12.94 6.85
C GLY A 64 -1.54 11.84 7.66
N HIS A 65 -1.01 10.80 7.02
CA HIS A 65 -0.40 9.64 7.70
C HIS A 65 1.02 9.34 7.23
N ASN A 66 1.60 10.16 6.36
CA ASN A 66 2.90 9.88 5.74
C ASN A 66 4.07 9.98 6.72
N THR A 67 4.01 10.87 7.69
CA THR A 67 5.17 11.21 8.54
C THR A 67 5.70 10.02 9.34
N HIS A 68 4.83 9.13 9.83
CA HIS A 68 5.18 8.00 10.69
C HIS A 68 4.87 6.64 10.07
N SER A 69 4.70 6.58 8.74
CA SER A 69 4.30 5.34 8.08
C SER A 69 5.27 4.90 6.99
N ILE A 70 5.17 3.62 6.67
CA ILE A 70 5.80 3.01 5.49
C ILE A 70 4.67 2.61 4.53
N GLY A 71 4.78 3.00 3.27
CA GLY A 71 3.84 2.62 2.23
C GLY A 71 4.35 1.45 1.42
N ILE A 72 3.53 0.40 1.30
CA ILE A 72 3.79 -0.76 0.44
C ILE A 72 2.67 -0.83 -0.58
N CYS A 73 3.02 -0.92 -1.86
CA CYS A 73 2.05 -1.02 -2.96
C CYS A 73 2.27 -2.33 -3.72
N TYR A 74 1.21 -3.05 -4.03
CA TYR A 74 1.31 -4.18 -4.94
C TYR A 74 0.74 -3.82 -6.32
N GLU A 75 1.31 -4.40 -7.36
CA GLU A 75 0.86 -4.23 -8.74
C GLU A 75 -0.46 -4.97 -8.94
N GLY A 76 -1.55 -4.25 -9.16
CA GLY A 76 -2.88 -4.83 -9.34
C GLY A 76 -3.97 -4.00 -8.69
N GLY A 77 -5.05 -4.68 -8.28
CA GLY A 77 -6.17 -4.07 -7.57
C GLY A 77 -7.41 -3.85 -8.42
N LEU A 78 -7.34 -4.09 -9.74
CA LEU A 78 -8.50 -4.04 -10.63
C LEU A 78 -8.62 -5.34 -11.43
N ASP A 79 -9.85 -5.82 -11.61
CA ASP A 79 -10.11 -6.96 -12.51
C ASP A 79 -10.00 -6.54 -13.99
N VAL A 80 -10.25 -7.47 -14.90
CA VAL A 80 -10.11 -7.20 -16.33
C VAL A 80 -11.15 -6.21 -16.87
N GLN A 81 -12.24 -5.99 -16.14
CA GLN A 81 -13.23 -4.95 -16.47
C GLN A 81 -12.89 -3.59 -15.82
N GLY A 82 -11.82 -3.52 -15.02
CA GLY A 82 -11.46 -2.29 -14.35
C GLY A 82 -12.17 -2.06 -13.02
N CYS A 83 -12.83 -3.08 -12.47
CA CYS A 83 -13.49 -2.99 -11.17
C CYS A 83 -12.51 -3.34 -10.04
N PRO A 84 -12.61 -2.68 -8.87
CA PRO A 84 -11.77 -3.03 -7.73
C PRO A 84 -11.91 -4.49 -7.34
N ALA A 85 -10.79 -5.17 -7.17
CA ALA A 85 -10.74 -6.58 -6.81
C ALA A 85 -9.39 -6.93 -6.20
N ASP A 86 -9.38 -7.96 -5.35
CA ASP A 86 -8.13 -8.53 -4.84
C ASP A 86 -7.49 -9.39 -5.93
N THR A 87 -6.52 -8.82 -6.64
CA THR A 87 -5.82 -9.48 -7.75
C THR A 87 -4.43 -9.96 -7.35
N ARG A 88 -4.12 -10.02 -6.05
CA ARG A 88 -2.81 -10.47 -5.59
C ARG A 88 -2.54 -11.89 -6.07
N THR A 89 -1.36 -12.09 -6.66
CA THR A 89 -0.88 -13.44 -7.00
C THR A 89 -0.40 -14.14 -5.72
N PRO A 90 -0.27 -15.49 -5.71
CA PRO A 90 0.34 -16.19 -4.59
C PRO A 90 1.74 -15.67 -4.26
N GLU A 91 2.51 -15.32 -5.28
CA GLU A 91 3.86 -14.76 -5.13
C GLU A 91 3.81 -13.39 -4.45
N GLN A 92 2.84 -12.55 -4.78
CA GLN A 92 2.64 -11.27 -4.11
C GLN A 92 2.21 -11.45 -2.65
N CYS A 93 1.33 -12.39 -2.39
CA CYS A 93 0.89 -12.69 -1.02
C CYS A 93 2.08 -13.10 -0.14
N SER A 94 2.93 -13.99 -0.64
CA SER A 94 4.12 -14.45 0.08
C SER A 94 5.13 -13.32 0.28
N ALA A 95 5.39 -12.53 -0.75
CA ALA A 95 6.33 -11.41 -0.71
C ALA A 95 5.86 -10.33 0.27
N LEU A 96 4.58 -10.00 0.23
CA LEU A 96 4.00 -9.00 1.13
C LEU A 96 4.11 -9.43 2.59
N ARG A 97 3.75 -10.68 2.87
CA ARG A 97 3.85 -11.23 4.24
C ARG A 97 5.28 -11.21 4.75
N LEU A 98 6.24 -11.65 3.94
CA LEU A 98 7.64 -11.65 4.31
C LEU A 98 8.16 -10.24 4.57
N LEU A 99 7.84 -9.29 3.69
CA LEU A 99 8.27 -7.90 3.83
C LEU A 99 7.72 -7.27 5.11
N VAL A 100 6.44 -7.47 5.40
CA VAL A 100 5.81 -6.95 6.62
C VAL A 100 6.50 -7.53 7.86
N HIS A 101 6.78 -8.84 7.88
CA HIS A 101 7.49 -9.47 8.99
C HIS A 101 8.89 -8.89 9.20
N GLN A 102 9.62 -8.65 8.12
CA GLN A 102 10.95 -8.03 8.19
C GLN A 102 10.88 -6.61 8.75
N LEU A 103 9.90 -5.83 8.33
CA LEU A 103 9.70 -4.47 8.81
C LEU A 103 9.28 -4.44 10.28
N LEU A 104 8.43 -5.36 10.71
CA LEU A 104 8.05 -5.47 12.12
C LEU A 104 9.23 -5.82 13.02
N LYS A 105 10.16 -6.65 12.54
CA LYS A 105 11.40 -6.93 13.28
C LYS A 105 12.29 -5.69 13.41
N ARG A 106 12.31 -4.85 12.38
CA ARG A 106 13.12 -3.64 12.38
C ARG A 106 12.52 -2.52 13.24
N PHE A 107 11.20 -2.35 13.20
CA PHE A 107 10.48 -1.28 13.89
C PHE A 107 9.60 -1.83 15.01
N ARG A 108 10.18 -2.33 16.06
CA ARG A 108 9.58 -3.19 17.11
C ARG A 108 8.45 -2.58 17.95
N ASN A 109 8.10 -1.31 17.81
CA ASN A 109 7.22 -0.63 18.78
C ASN A 109 5.82 -0.39 18.20
N ASN A 110 4.87 -1.27 18.55
CA ASN A 110 3.43 -1.04 18.30
C ASN A 110 3.11 -0.55 16.89
N VAL A 111 3.65 -1.22 15.87
CA VAL A 111 3.41 -0.84 14.48
C VAL A 111 2.06 -1.40 14.05
N ARG A 112 1.14 -0.49 13.69
CA ARG A 112 -0.16 -0.85 13.12
C ARG A 112 0.03 -1.20 11.64
N ILE A 113 -0.58 -2.30 11.21
CA ILE A 113 -0.62 -2.69 9.80
C ILE A 113 -2.05 -2.51 9.32
N CYS A 114 -2.24 -1.70 8.28
CA CYS A 114 -3.58 -1.42 7.74
C CYS A 114 -3.54 -1.23 6.23
N GLY A 115 -4.72 -1.30 5.61
CA GLY A 115 -4.91 -0.89 4.23
C GLY A 115 -5.19 0.59 4.13
N HIS A 116 -4.99 1.16 2.94
CA HIS A 116 -5.28 2.58 2.71
C HIS A 116 -6.75 2.90 3.05
N ARG A 117 -7.69 2.02 2.70
CA ARG A 117 -9.12 2.21 3.00
C ARG A 117 -9.43 2.28 4.49
N ASP A 118 -8.62 1.65 5.32
CA ASP A 118 -8.79 1.65 6.78
C ASP A 118 -8.50 3.02 7.40
N LEU A 119 -7.85 3.91 6.66
CA LEU A 119 -7.59 5.29 7.06
C LEU A 119 -8.68 6.26 6.62
N SER A 120 -9.77 5.75 6.07
CA SER A 120 -10.95 6.55 5.74
C SER A 120 -11.60 7.08 7.03
N PRO A 121 -12.31 8.23 6.97
CA PRO A 121 -12.94 8.80 8.16
C PRO A 121 -14.02 7.89 8.75
N ASP A 122 -14.03 7.73 10.05
CA ASP A 122 -15.13 7.10 10.80
C ASP A 122 -16.25 8.13 10.94
N ARG A 123 -17.17 8.14 9.96
CA ARG A 123 -18.20 9.20 9.85
C ARG A 123 -19.33 9.05 10.84
N ASN A 124 -19.64 7.81 11.26
CA ASN A 124 -20.71 7.57 12.23
C ASN A 124 -20.20 7.58 13.69
N GLY A 125 -18.88 7.65 13.90
CA GLY A 125 -18.29 7.78 15.22
C GLY A 125 -18.33 6.54 16.08
N ASP A 126 -18.53 5.33 15.49
CA ASP A 126 -18.62 4.08 16.26
C ASP A 126 -17.25 3.43 16.54
N GLY A 127 -16.16 4.06 16.09
CA GLY A 127 -14.79 3.55 16.26
C GLY A 127 -14.37 2.52 15.22
N VAL A 128 -15.22 2.20 14.27
CA VAL A 128 -14.95 1.23 13.19
C VAL A 128 -15.16 1.90 11.84
N VAL A 129 -14.24 1.69 10.90
CA VAL A 129 -14.39 2.14 9.53
C VAL A 129 -15.05 1.02 8.72
N GLU A 130 -16.32 1.23 8.36
CA GLU A 130 -17.10 0.28 7.58
C GLU A 130 -16.94 0.56 6.08
N PRO A 131 -17.32 -0.41 5.20
CA PRO A 131 -17.21 -0.25 3.75
C PRO A 131 -17.89 1.02 3.21
N GLU A 132 -19.01 1.44 3.81
CA GLU A 132 -19.75 2.63 3.41
C GLU A 132 -18.94 3.91 3.65
N GLU A 133 -17.95 3.85 4.52
CA GLU A 133 -17.09 4.98 4.87
C GLU A 133 -15.81 5.06 4.07
N TRP A 134 -15.50 4.04 3.25
CA TRP A 134 -14.28 4.02 2.46
C TRP A 134 -14.25 5.11 1.40
N VAL A 135 -13.22 5.96 1.47
CA VAL A 135 -12.94 6.94 0.42
C VAL A 135 -12.42 6.25 -0.83
N LYS A 136 -11.64 5.15 -0.64
CA LYS A 136 -11.09 4.32 -1.70
C LYS A 136 -11.18 2.86 -1.27
N GLU A 137 -11.23 1.94 -2.23
CA GLU A 137 -11.21 0.50 -1.94
C GLU A 137 -9.79 -0.06 -1.78
N CYS A 138 -8.76 0.69 -2.20
CA CYS A 138 -7.36 0.31 -2.05
C CYS A 138 -7.06 -0.15 -0.61
N PRO A 139 -6.44 -1.28 -0.37
CA PRO A 139 -5.78 -2.18 -1.33
C PRO A 139 -6.67 -3.31 -1.89
N CYS A 140 -7.97 -3.25 -1.75
CA CYS A 140 -8.96 -4.20 -2.27
C CYS A 140 -8.94 -5.57 -1.58
N PHE A 141 -8.39 -5.65 -0.39
CA PHE A 141 -8.49 -6.82 0.49
C PHE A 141 -8.42 -6.40 1.95
N GLU A 142 -8.86 -7.26 2.84
CA GLU A 142 -8.84 -6.99 4.29
C GLU A 142 -7.46 -7.30 4.86
N VAL A 143 -6.67 -6.25 5.11
CA VAL A 143 -5.28 -6.38 5.57
C VAL A 143 -5.19 -7.05 6.93
N SER A 144 -6.10 -6.74 7.85
CA SER A 144 -6.10 -7.31 9.21
C SER A 144 -6.28 -8.83 9.22
N LYS A 145 -6.89 -9.40 8.18
CA LYS A 145 -7.12 -10.85 8.06
C LYS A 145 -6.04 -11.57 7.27
N ALA A 146 -5.30 -10.84 6.44
CA ALA A 146 -4.33 -11.42 5.49
C ALA A 146 -2.90 -11.44 6.01
N LEU A 147 -2.60 -10.62 7.02
CA LEU A 147 -1.23 -10.41 7.50
C LEU A 147 -1.08 -10.57 9.01
#